data_79a7da7cb63a184b20152da1d861c553
#
_entry.id   79a7da7cb63a184b20152da1d861c553
#
_cell.length_a   1.000
_cell.length_b   1.000
_cell.length_c   1.000
_cell.angle_alpha   90.00
_cell.angle_beta   90.00
_cell.angle_gamma   90.00
#
_symmetry.space_group_name_H-M   'P 1'
#
loop_
_entity.id
_entity.type
_entity.pdbx_description
1 polymer ?
#
loop_
_entity_poly.entity_id
_entity_poly.type
_entity_poly.pdbx_seq_one_letter_code
_entity_poly.pdbx_strand_id
1 'polypeptide(L)'
;MASDPLFPTIQATFQRMGWKAHEVADREVLEADFETHHTKVRVHAQAFPAINAISVSATASHKIPTARTGLIAEMLMCTNHELLIGTFELDYETGLVLFRATNIFPPHRIDERIIASLVHSALAEIDRITPFLTLLLNMTVDELAKLNLKLFLKREDLLPHDGLMIPT
;
A
#
# COMPACT_ATOMS: atom_id res chain seq x y z
N MET A 1 8.86 -32.14 -10.33
CA MET A 1 7.70 -31.27 -10.04
C MET A 1 7.98 -29.93 -10.73
N ALA A 2 7.13 -29.49 -11.65
CA ALA A 2 7.30 -28.16 -12.24
C ALA A 2 7.17 -27.13 -11.12
N SER A 3 8.16 -26.24 -10.98
CA SER A 3 8.08 -25.13 -10.03
C SER A 3 6.84 -24.28 -10.36
N ASP A 4 6.13 -23.85 -9.34
CA ASP A 4 4.99 -22.94 -9.49
C ASP A 4 5.47 -21.68 -10.24
N PRO A 5 4.83 -21.28 -11.35
CA PRO A 5 5.29 -20.16 -12.15
C PRO A 5 4.99 -18.78 -11.49
N LEU A 6 4.28 -18.75 -10.37
CA LEU A 6 3.80 -17.49 -9.77
C LEU A 6 4.94 -16.58 -9.34
N PHE A 7 5.83 -17.05 -8.48
CA PHE A 7 6.93 -16.22 -7.99
C PHE A 7 7.92 -15.82 -9.10
N PRO A 8 8.35 -16.71 -10.00
CA PRO A 8 9.10 -16.33 -11.19
C PRO A 8 8.42 -15.26 -12.06
N THR A 9 7.08 -15.31 -12.18
CA THR A 9 6.33 -14.30 -12.94
C THR A 9 6.33 -12.94 -12.23
N ILE A 10 6.25 -12.93 -10.88
CA ILE A 10 6.40 -11.70 -10.10
C ILE A 10 7.78 -11.08 -10.35
N GLN A 11 8.85 -11.88 -10.25
CA GLN A 11 10.22 -11.44 -10.51
C GLN A 11 10.38 -10.86 -11.93
N ALA A 12 9.87 -11.57 -12.95
CA ALA A 12 9.92 -11.10 -14.33
C ALA A 12 9.16 -9.78 -14.52
N THR A 13 8.01 -9.61 -13.83
CA THR A 13 7.24 -8.36 -13.87
C THR A 13 8.06 -7.21 -13.30
N PHE A 14 8.67 -7.37 -12.13
CA PHE A 14 9.49 -6.32 -11.52
C PHE A 14 10.69 -5.95 -12.40
N GLN A 15 11.37 -6.94 -13.00
CA GLN A 15 12.47 -6.69 -13.92
C GLN A 15 12.01 -5.92 -15.16
N ARG A 16 10.89 -6.31 -15.78
CA ARG A 16 10.35 -5.65 -16.98
C ARG A 16 9.93 -4.22 -16.69
N MET A 17 9.39 -3.96 -15.51
CA MET A 17 9.01 -2.61 -15.07
C MET A 17 10.22 -1.76 -14.65
N GLY A 18 11.42 -2.32 -14.62
CA GLY A 18 12.62 -1.63 -14.17
C GLY A 18 12.67 -1.38 -12.65
N TRP A 19 11.81 -2.03 -11.89
CA TRP A 19 11.77 -1.88 -10.44
C TRP A 19 12.90 -2.68 -9.78
N LYS A 20 13.72 -1.98 -9.00
CA LYS A 20 14.80 -2.60 -8.23
C LYS A 20 14.22 -3.30 -7.02
N ALA A 21 14.29 -4.62 -7.00
CA ALA A 21 13.79 -5.43 -5.90
C ALA A 21 14.84 -6.47 -5.50
N HIS A 22 14.73 -6.95 -4.27
CA HIS A 22 15.50 -8.08 -3.78
C HIS A 22 14.58 -9.14 -3.17
N GLU A 23 15.02 -10.38 -3.21
CA GLU A 23 14.30 -11.48 -2.58
C GLU A 23 14.55 -11.48 -1.07
N VAL A 24 13.50 -11.71 -0.32
CA VAL A 24 13.61 -11.98 1.11
C VAL A 24 14.01 -13.46 1.28
N ALA A 25 15.13 -13.71 1.97
CA ALA A 25 15.66 -15.06 2.15
C ALA A 25 14.60 -16.04 2.69
N ASP A 26 14.58 -17.24 2.13
CA ASP A 26 13.69 -18.35 2.50
C ASP A 26 12.18 -18.03 2.37
N ARG A 27 11.83 -17.03 1.56
CA ARG A 27 10.44 -16.65 1.30
C ARG A 27 10.24 -16.35 -0.18
N GLU A 28 9.05 -16.60 -0.68
CA GLU A 28 8.62 -16.16 -2.01
C GLU A 28 8.09 -14.73 -1.95
N VAL A 29 8.96 -13.80 -1.57
CA VAL A 29 8.67 -12.37 -1.38
C VAL A 29 9.74 -11.55 -2.08
N LEU A 30 9.30 -10.58 -2.88
CA LEU A 30 10.13 -9.47 -3.36
C LEU A 30 9.89 -8.24 -2.49
N GLU A 31 10.97 -7.60 -2.06
CA GLU A 31 10.95 -6.30 -1.41
C GLU A 31 11.54 -5.23 -2.32
N ALA A 32 10.89 -4.09 -2.44
CA ALA A 32 11.34 -2.95 -3.21
C ALA A 32 10.99 -1.63 -2.51
N ASP A 33 11.89 -0.66 -2.58
CA ASP A 33 11.69 0.69 -2.06
C ASP A 33 11.38 1.65 -3.21
N PHE A 34 10.35 2.47 -3.04
CA PHE A 34 9.90 3.47 -4.00
C PHE A 34 9.87 4.86 -3.37
N GLU A 35 10.11 5.88 -4.18
CA GLU A 35 9.83 7.27 -3.83
C GLU A 35 8.55 7.70 -4.54
N THR A 36 7.56 8.19 -3.76
CA THR A 36 6.33 8.77 -4.25
C THR A 36 6.35 10.28 -4.03
N HIS A 37 5.28 11.02 -4.33
CA HIS A 37 5.26 12.48 -4.15
C HIS A 37 5.41 12.90 -2.68
N HIS A 38 4.80 12.15 -1.76
CA HIS A 38 4.68 12.57 -0.37
C HIS A 38 5.52 11.73 0.59
N THR A 39 5.98 10.55 0.17
CA THR A 39 6.67 9.63 1.09
C THR A 39 7.53 8.61 0.37
N LYS A 40 8.41 7.96 1.15
CA LYS A 40 9.07 6.72 0.74
C LYS A 40 8.18 5.55 1.13
N VAL A 41 8.06 4.59 0.23
CA VAL A 41 7.17 3.44 0.38
C VAL A 41 7.96 2.16 0.20
N ARG A 42 7.82 1.25 1.15
CA ARG A 42 8.34 -0.12 1.02
C ARG A 42 7.23 -1.04 0.56
N VAL A 43 7.48 -1.74 -0.54
CA VAL A 43 6.56 -2.70 -1.13
C VAL A 43 7.06 -4.11 -0.91
N HIS A 44 6.16 -5.00 -0.47
CA HIS A 44 6.37 -6.44 -0.46
C HIS A 44 5.37 -7.08 -1.41
N ALA A 45 5.88 -7.86 -2.36
CA ALA A 45 5.06 -8.68 -3.25
C ALA A 45 5.30 -10.15 -2.89
N GLN A 46 4.32 -10.79 -2.29
CA GLN A 46 4.40 -12.16 -1.78
C GLN A 46 3.56 -13.11 -2.63
N ALA A 47 4.16 -14.22 -3.03
CA ALA A 47 3.46 -15.33 -3.65
C ALA A 47 2.89 -16.30 -2.60
N PHE A 48 1.71 -16.85 -2.90
CA PHE A 48 1.05 -17.92 -2.16
C PHE A 48 0.70 -19.05 -3.13
N PRO A 49 1.66 -19.93 -3.47
CA PRO A 49 1.48 -20.95 -4.49
C PRO A 49 0.30 -21.89 -4.22
N ALA A 50 0.08 -22.25 -2.95
CA ALA A 50 -0.98 -23.19 -2.58
C ALA A 50 -2.39 -22.75 -3.02
N ILE A 51 -2.62 -21.47 -3.20
CA ILE A 51 -3.90 -20.88 -3.63
C ILE A 51 -3.78 -20.05 -4.91
N ASN A 52 -2.62 -20.08 -5.56
CA ASN A 52 -2.28 -19.31 -6.74
C ASN A 52 -2.59 -17.81 -6.60
N ALA A 53 -2.19 -17.24 -5.47
CA ALA A 53 -2.46 -15.85 -5.12
C ALA A 53 -1.17 -15.03 -4.93
N ILE A 54 -1.27 -13.74 -5.24
CA ILE A 54 -0.29 -12.71 -4.88
C ILE A 54 -0.91 -11.76 -3.86
N SER A 55 -0.13 -11.35 -2.86
CA SER A 55 -0.44 -10.21 -2.00
C SER A 55 0.64 -9.15 -2.18
N VAL A 56 0.23 -7.94 -2.51
CA VAL A 56 1.10 -6.76 -2.56
C VAL A 56 0.74 -5.89 -1.36
N SER A 57 1.71 -5.59 -0.51
CA SER A 57 1.57 -4.63 0.57
C SER A 57 2.57 -3.48 0.41
N ALA A 58 2.08 -2.27 0.58
CA ALA A 58 2.87 -1.05 0.58
C ALA A 58 2.81 -0.41 1.98
N THR A 59 3.96 -0.11 2.57
CA THR A 59 4.05 0.42 3.93
C THR A 59 4.49 1.87 3.90
N ALA A 60 3.72 2.74 4.56
CA ALA A 60 4.07 4.14 4.74
C ALA A 60 5.26 4.29 5.69
N SER A 61 6.10 5.30 5.46
CA SER A 61 7.25 5.58 6.33
C SER A 61 6.85 6.20 7.69
N HIS A 62 5.61 6.68 7.82
CA HIS A 62 5.11 7.31 9.05
C HIS A 62 4.82 6.28 10.13
N LYS A 63 5.39 6.48 11.31
CA LYS A 63 5.03 5.70 12.49
C LYS A 63 3.98 6.44 13.31
N ILE A 64 2.86 5.77 13.56
CA ILE A 64 1.73 6.32 14.32
C ILE A 64 2.02 6.18 15.82
N PRO A 65 2.05 7.29 16.58
CA PRO A 65 2.17 7.23 18.04
C PRO A 65 0.94 6.55 18.66
N THR A 66 1.13 5.81 19.76
CA THR A 66 0.04 5.11 20.46
C THR A 66 -1.14 6.01 20.80
N ALA A 67 -0.89 7.26 21.17
CA ALA A 67 -1.94 8.24 21.49
C ALA A 67 -2.81 8.64 20.28
N ARG A 68 -2.40 8.31 19.07
CA ARG A 68 -3.11 8.63 17.81
C ARG A 68 -3.69 7.41 17.11
N THR A 69 -3.40 6.19 17.57
CA THR A 69 -3.81 4.96 16.88
C THR A 69 -5.32 4.86 16.72
N GLY A 70 -6.12 5.23 17.72
CA GLY A 70 -7.58 5.18 17.63
C GLY A 70 -8.13 6.09 16.53
N LEU A 71 -7.67 7.34 16.46
CA LEU A 71 -8.06 8.30 15.43
C LEU A 71 -7.62 7.85 14.03
N ILE A 72 -6.40 7.36 13.89
CA ILE A 72 -5.91 6.88 12.61
C ILE A 72 -6.66 5.63 12.16
N ALA A 73 -6.94 4.69 13.08
CA ALA A 73 -7.76 3.52 12.77
C ALA A 73 -9.16 3.92 12.25
N GLU A 74 -9.84 4.89 12.89
CA GLU A 74 -11.12 5.41 12.43
C GLU A 74 -11.01 6.03 11.04
N MET A 75 -9.98 6.85 10.80
CA MET A 75 -9.71 7.43 9.49
C MET A 75 -9.54 6.35 8.41
N LEU A 76 -8.72 5.34 8.68
CA LEU A 76 -8.46 4.25 7.73
C LEU A 76 -9.73 3.44 7.46
N MET A 77 -10.56 3.18 8.48
CA MET A 77 -11.85 2.50 8.30
C MET A 77 -12.82 3.31 7.43
N CYS A 78 -12.90 4.63 7.63
CA CYS A 78 -13.69 5.50 6.76
C CYS A 78 -13.16 5.50 5.32
N THR A 79 -11.85 5.51 5.15
CA THR A 79 -11.20 5.44 3.82
C THR A 79 -11.47 4.10 3.15
N ASN A 80 -11.33 2.99 3.88
CA ASN A 80 -11.57 1.64 3.36
C ASN A 80 -13.01 1.46 2.85
N HIS A 81 -13.98 2.17 3.43
CA HIS A 81 -15.37 2.12 2.98
C HIS A 81 -15.56 2.63 1.54
N GLU A 82 -14.71 3.55 1.10
CA GLU A 82 -14.76 4.14 -0.24
C GLU A 82 -13.86 3.39 -1.27
N LEU A 83 -12.99 2.48 -0.81
CA LEU A 83 -12.08 1.76 -1.67
C LEU A 83 -12.77 0.62 -2.42
N LEU A 84 -12.40 0.47 -3.69
CA LEU A 84 -12.88 -0.64 -4.53
C LEU A 84 -11.91 -1.83 -4.55
N ILE A 85 -10.61 -1.56 -4.35
CA ILE A 85 -9.55 -2.58 -4.42
C ILE A 85 -8.61 -2.35 -3.25
N GLY A 86 -8.31 -3.42 -2.53
CA GLY A 86 -7.39 -3.40 -1.41
C GLY A 86 -7.97 -2.77 -0.14
N THR A 87 -7.13 -2.64 0.87
CA THR A 87 -7.51 -2.12 2.18
C THR A 87 -6.30 -1.54 2.90
N PHE A 88 -6.53 -0.49 3.69
CA PHE A 88 -5.56 -0.01 4.66
C PHE A 88 -5.62 -0.83 5.94
N GLU A 89 -4.46 -1.09 6.49
CA GLU A 89 -4.28 -1.78 7.76
C GLU A 89 -3.40 -0.93 8.69
N LEU A 90 -3.67 -0.98 9.98
CA LEU A 90 -2.82 -0.39 11.01
C LEU A 90 -2.27 -1.49 11.90
N ASP A 91 -0.95 -1.64 11.89
CA ASP A 91 -0.28 -2.52 12.85
C ASP A 91 -0.16 -1.80 14.19
N TYR A 92 -0.91 -2.25 15.19
CA TYR A 92 -0.95 -1.65 16.52
C TYR A 92 0.36 -1.85 17.31
N GLU A 93 1.15 -2.88 16.99
CA GLU A 93 2.40 -3.15 17.69
C GLU A 93 3.52 -2.23 17.18
N THR A 94 3.61 -2.09 15.88
CA THR A 94 4.66 -1.27 15.25
C THR A 94 4.25 0.18 15.01
N GLY A 95 2.95 0.46 14.95
CA GLY A 95 2.40 1.75 14.58
C GLY A 95 2.51 2.04 13.08
N LEU A 96 2.74 1.04 12.25
CA LEU A 96 2.87 1.23 10.80
C LEU A 96 1.51 1.14 10.11
N VAL A 97 1.29 2.02 9.15
CA VAL A 97 0.17 1.99 8.22
C VAL A 97 0.64 1.32 6.94
N LEU A 98 -0.12 0.35 6.48
CA LEU A 98 0.12 -0.31 5.20
C LEU A 98 -1.17 -0.38 4.38
N PHE A 99 -1.02 -0.44 3.09
CA PHE A 99 -2.08 -0.77 2.15
C PHE A 99 -1.80 -2.16 1.57
N ARG A 100 -2.81 -3.01 1.53
CA ARG A 100 -2.71 -4.36 0.98
C ARG A 100 -3.73 -4.58 -0.13
N ALA A 101 -3.26 -5.11 -1.25
CA ALA A 101 -4.11 -5.60 -2.34
C ALA A 101 -3.70 -7.03 -2.69
N THR A 102 -4.68 -7.88 -2.94
CA THR A 102 -4.48 -9.31 -3.20
C THR A 102 -5.25 -9.73 -4.44
N ASN A 103 -4.67 -10.63 -5.23
CA ASN A 103 -5.37 -11.25 -6.36
C ASN A 103 -5.12 -12.76 -6.37
N ILE A 104 -6.14 -13.52 -6.74
CA ILE A 104 -6.07 -14.97 -6.99
C ILE A 104 -6.15 -15.16 -8.50
N PHE A 105 -5.19 -15.88 -9.06
CA PHE A 105 -5.17 -16.17 -10.48
C PHE A 105 -5.82 -17.52 -10.78
N PRO A 106 -6.49 -17.65 -11.92
CA PRO A 106 -6.85 -18.96 -12.43
C PRO A 106 -5.59 -19.82 -12.66
N PRO A 107 -5.68 -21.15 -12.54
CA PRO A 107 -4.54 -22.03 -12.78
C PRO A 107 -3.92 -21.76 -14.15
N HIS A 108 -2.60 -21.63 -14.21
CA HIS A 108 -1.81 -21.38 -15.42
C HIS A 108 -2.13 -20.08 -16.19
N ARG A 109 -2.79 -19.10 -15.55
CA ARG A 109 -3.15 -17.81 -16.16
C ARG A 109 -2.73 -16.64 -15.27
N ILE A 110 -1.44 -16.52 -15.02
CA ILE A 110 -0.89 -15.39 -14.28
C ILE A 110 -0.71 -14.23 -15.26
N ASP A 111 -1.34 -13.09 -14.98
CA ASP A 111 -1.24 -11.88 -15.80
C ASP A 111 -0.33 -10.86 -15.10
N GLU A 112 0.82 -10.60 -15.71
CA GLU A 112 1.81 -9.65 -15.23
C GLU A 112 1.27 -8.20 -15.15
N ARG A 113 0.28 -7.85 -15.98
CA ARG A 113 -0.39 -6.54 -15.92
C ARG A 113 -1.18 -6.37 -14.63
N ILE A 114 -1.77 -7.45 -14.12
CA ILE A 114 -2.47 -7.45 -12.82
C ILE A 114 -1.44 -7.27 -11.72
N ILE A 115 -0.31 -7.95 -11.77
CA ILE A 115 0.78 -7.80 -10.78
C ILE A 115 1.25 -6.34 -10.76
N ALA A 116 1.55 -5.75 -11.91
CA ALA A 116 1.97 -4.36 -12.01
C ALA A 116 0.89 -3.39 -11.48
N SER A 117 -0.39 -3.65 -11.80
CA SER A 117 -1.50 -2.82 -11.33
C SER A 117 -1.66 -2.87 -9.81
N LEU A 118 -1.44 -4.03 -9.17
CA LEU A 118 -1.47 -4.13 -7.70
C LEU A 118 -0.38 -3.28 -7.06
N VAL A 119 0.84 -3.30 -7.60
CA VAL A 119 1.95 -2.46 -7.11
C VAL A 119 1.62 -0.97 -7.28
N HIS A 120 1.17 -0.56 -8.49
CA HIS A 120 0.80 0.84 -8.74
C HIS A 120 -0.34 1.31 -7.83
N SER A 121 -1.37 0.48 -7.65
CA SER A 121 -2.49 0.82 -6.74
C SER A 121 -2.00 0.99 -5.31
N ALA A 122 -1.13 0.09 -4.84
CA ALA A 122 -0.61 0.15 -3.48
C ALA A 122 0.24 1.41 -3.26
N LEU A 123 1.09 1.78 -4.22
CA LEU A 123 1.88 3.01 -4.18
C LEU A 123 0.98 4.26 -4.19
N ALA A 124 0.00 4.29 -5.09
CA ALA A 124 -0.92 5.41 -5.24
C ALA A 124 -1.74 5.65 -3.96
N GLU A 125 -2.26 4.59 -3.34
CA GLU A 125 -3.06 4.70 -2.12
C GLU A 125 -2.23 5.16 -0.91
N ILE A 126 -1.00 4.67 -0.74
CA ILE A 126 -0.10 5.16 0.31
C ILE A 126 0.27 6.62 0.07
N ASP A 127 0.58 7.01 -1.17
CA ASP A 127 0.89 8.39 -1.50
C ASP A 127 -0.30 9.32 -1.22
N ARG A 128 -1.51 8.91 -1.62
CA ARG A 128 -2.75 9.65 -1.43
C ARG A 128 -3.11 9.87 0.05
N ILE A 129 -2.90 8.85 0.92
CA ILE A 129 -3.26 8.97 2.34
C ILE A 129 -2.22 9.74 3.17
N THR A 130 -0.98 9.83 2.70
CA THR A 130 0.14 10.42 3.45
C THR A 130 -0.10 11.86 3.90
N PRO A 131 -0.61 12.81 3.09
CA PRO A 131 -0.92 14.17 3.56
C PRO A 131 -1.94 14.21 4.69
N PHE A 132 -2.96 13.35 4.63
CA PHE A 132 -3.97 13.24 5.69
C PHE A 132 -3.37 12.72 7.00
N LEU A 133 -2.54 11.67 6.92
CA LEU A 133 -1.78 11.16 8.07
C LEU A 133 -0.91 12.27 8.69
N THR A 134 -0.14 12.96 7.87
CA THR A 134 0.76 14.04 8.32
C THR A 134 0.00 15.14 9.04
N LEU A 135 -1.13 15.60 8.50
CA LEU A 135 -1.95 16.62 9.14
C LEU A 135 -2.52 16.15 10.48
N LEU A 136 -3.14 14.96 10.52
CA LEU A 136 -3.72 14.42 11.75
C LEU A 136 -2.68 14.21 12.85
N LEU A 137 -1.46 13.82 12.49
CA LEU A 137 -0.37 13.64 13.45
C LEU A 137 0.12 14.97 14.05
N ASN A 138 0.00 16.07 13.30
CA ASN A 138 0.46 17.39 13.72
C ASN A 138 -0.64 18.27 14.36
N MET A 139 -1.92 17.87 14.31
CA MET A 139 -3.02 18.60 14.94
C MET A 139 -2.90 18.60 16.46
N THR A 140 -3.25 19.75 17.06
CA THR A 140 -3.40 19.89 18.52
C THR A 140 -4.65 19.15 19.02
N VAL A 141 -4.76 18.94 20.31
CA VAL A 141 -5.94 18.33 20.96
C VAL A 141 -7.21 19.14 20.68
N ASP A 142 -7.10 20.48 20.71
CA ASP A 142 -8.23 21.39 20.47
C ASP A 142 -8.72 21.36 19.01
N GLU A 143 -7.79 21.21 18.07
CA GLU A 143 -8.12 21.03 16.65
C GLU A 143 -8.81 19.69 16.40
N LEU A 144 -8.30 18.62 17.03
CA LEU A 144 -8.90 17.30 16.92
C LEU A 144 -10.30 17.24 17.54
N ALA A 145 -10.54 17.93 18.64
CA ALA A 145 -11.86 17.99 19.28
C ALA A 145 -12.93 18.63 18.38
N LYS A 146 -12.53 19.45 17.41
CA LYS A 146 -13.40 20.12 16.44
C LYS A 146 -13.42 19.44 15.08
N LEU A 147 -12.64 18.39 14.90
CA LEU A 147 -12.46 17.72 13.61
C LEU A 147 -13.72 16.94 13.21
N ASN A 148 -14.23 17.24 12.02
CA ASN A 148 -15.18 16.38 11.33
C ASN A 148 -14.39 15.51 10.34
N LEU A 149 -14.12 14.27 10.72
CA LEU A 149 -13.28 13.35 9.96
C LEU A 149 -13.81 13.08 8.54
N LYS A 150 -15.14 12.98 8.36
CA LYS A 150 -15.75 12.77 7.03
C LYS A 150 -15.56 13.96 6.09
N LEU A 151 -15.64 15.17 6.61
CA LEU A 151 -15.37 16.38 5.82
C LEU A 151 -13.87 16.54 5.57
N PHE A 152 -13.04 16.18 6.53
CA PHE A 152 -11.59 16.20 6.38
C PHE A 152 -11.12 15.29 5.24
N LEU A 153 -11.66 14.07 5.13
CA LEU A 153 -11.30 13.12 4.07
C LEU A 153 -11.76 13.55 2.66
N LYS A 154 -12.65 14.54 2.56
CA LYS A 154 -13.11 15.13 1.28
C LYS A 154 -12.28 16.33 0.81
N ARG A 155 -11.18 16.63 1.48
CA ARG A 155 -10.30 17.76 1.12
C ARG A 155 -9.51 17.43 -0.15
N GLU A 156 -9.93 18.01 -1.26
CA GLU A 156 -9.29 17.84 -2.58
C GLU A 156 -7.93 18.54 -2.66
N ASP A 157 -7.70 19.59 -1.85
CA ASP A 157 -6.42 20.30 -1.77
C ASP A 157 -5.27 19.45 -1.19
N LEU A 158 -5.60 18.32 -0.57
CA LEU A 158 -4.62 17.35 -0.06
C LEU A 158 -4.33 16.21 -1.04
N LEU A 159 -5.14 16.11 -2.11
CA LEU A 159 -4.92 15.10 -3.12
C LEU A 159 -3.80 15.53 -4.08
N PRO A 160 -2.98 14.61 -4.59
CA PRO A 160 -1.99 14.94 -5.60
C PRO A 160 -2.68 15.57 -6.80
N HIS A 161 -2.28 16.79 -7.15
CA HIS A 161 -2.72 17.41 -8.40
C HIS A 161 -1.90 16.80 -9.53
N ASP A 162 -2.61 16.18 -10.48
CA ASP A 162 -2.14 15.62 -11.74
C ASP A 162 -1.29 14.35 -11.69
N GLY A 163 -1.90 13.31 -12.24
CA GLY A 163 -1.25 12.20 -12.92
C GLY A 163 -0.34 11.35 -12.04
N LEU A 164 -0.72 10.13 -11.84
CA LEU A 164 0.18 9.05 -11.42
C LEU A 164 1.53 9.21 -12.16
N MET A 165 2.50 9.86 -11.52
CA MET A 165 3.87 9.72 -11.94
C MET A 165 4.26 8.28 -11.62
N ILE A 166 4.12 7.43 -12.60
CA ILE A 166 4.69 6.09 -12.58
C ILE A 166 6.19 6.28 -12.48
N PRO A 167 6.87 5.80 -11.45
CA PRO A 167 8.33 5.84 -11.41
C PRO A 167 8.85 5.07 -12.62
N THR A 168 9.58 5.77 -13.48
CA THR A 168 10.30 5.21 -14.63
C THR A 168 11.51 4.41 -14.16
#